data_2efb374c72b5dd31d83cd6f8e20be89c
#
_entry.id   2efb374c72b5dd31d83cd6f8e20be89c
#
_cell.length_a   1.000
_cell.length_b   1.000
_cell.length_c   1.000
_cell.angle_alpha   90.00
_cell.angle_beta   90.00
_cell.angle_gamma   90.00
#
_symmetry.space_group_name_H-M   'P 1'
#
loop_
_entity.id
_entity.type
_entity.pdbx_description
1 polymer ?
#
loop_
_entity_poly.entity_id
_entity_poly.type
_entity_poly.pdbx_seq_one_letter_code
_entity_poly.pdbx_strand_id
1 'polypeptide(L)'
;MRRAANLLIVVGGLVLAFPFWSSAYTRTQQSGLESSYHSAETAFATTQRSHASAIARLPSTDERLRYLAGLYADGLTAGKPLGRLKIPRLRFNRVVIAGAGDAGGLSPQSDTSLLRKGPVHYGTTPLPGAGQPFAIAGHRTTYGAPFYHLNELRRGDEIVVEMPYGRFTYKVEKLTQVAPEDVSVLADRGYGLVLTTCTPLYSAQRRLVVWARLATAAMR
;
A
#
# COMPACT_ATOMS: atom_id res chain seq x y z
N MET A 1 29.29 39.20 2.98
CA MET A 1 28.48 38.94 1.80
C MET A 1 28.83 37.62 1.11
N ARG A 2 30.08 37.32 0.70
CA ARG A 2 30.47 36.06 0.00
C ARG A 2 30.10 34.76 0.77
N ARG A 3 30.29 34.73 2.11
CA ARG A 3 29.95 33.55 2.93
C ARG A 3 28.44 33.27 2.95
N ALA A 4 27.60 34.29 3.00
CA ALA A 4 26.14 34.13 2.96
C ALA A 4 25.66 33.66 1.56
N ALA A 5 26.26 34.19 0.47
CA ALA A 5 25.97 33.75 -0.88
C ALA A 5 26.35 32.29 -1.10
N ASN A 6 27.52 31.85 -0.63
CA ASN A 6 27.96 30.44 -0.73
C ASN A 6 27.03 29.51 0.07
N LEU A 7 26.57 29.92 1.27
CA LEU A 7 25.61 29.15 2.06
C LEU A 7 24.29 28.95 1.31
N LEU A 8 23.76 30.02 0.71
CA LEU A 8 22.53 29.99 -0.07
C LEU A 8 22.64 29.05 -1.29
N ILE A 9 23.79 29.09 -1.97
CA ILE A 9 24.05 28.18 -3.10
C ILE A 9 24.07 26.71 -2.64
N VAL A 10 24.74 26.40 -1.53
CA VAL A 10 24.79 25.05 -0.97
C VAL A 10 23.40 24.58 -0.55
N VAL A 11 22.65 25.40 0.18
CA VAL A 11 21.29 25.09 0.62
C VAL A 11 20.37 24.87 -0.59
N GLY A 12 20.43 25.75 -1.58
CA GLY A 12 19.68 25.62 -2.83
C GLY A 12 20.02 24.33 -3.58
N GLY A 13 21.30 23.99 -3.66
CA GLY A 13 21.76 22.72 -4.25
C GLY A 13 21.23 21.49 -3.52
N LEU A 14 21.23 21.48 -2.18
CA LEU A 14 20.69 20.40 -1.37
C LEU A 14 19.18 20.25 -1.56
N VAL A 15 18.43 21.35 -1.61
CA VAL A 15 16.99 21.33 -1.88
C VAL A 15 16.68 20.74 -3.26
N LEU A 16 17.45 21.13 -4.28
CA LEU A 16 17.29 20.61 -5.63
C LEU A 16 17.69 19.11 -5.75
N ALA A 17 18.67 18.66 -4.97
CA ALA A 17 19.12 17.27 -4.94
C ALA A 17 18.14 16.34 -4.17
N PHE A 18 17.34 16.87 -3.24
CA PHE A 18 16.46 16.09 -2.38
C PHE A 18 15.50 15.13 -3.13
N PRO A 19 14.79 15.51 -4.21
CA PRO A 19 13.91 14.61 -4.95
C PRO A 19 14.66 13.41 -5.56
N PHE A 20 15.87 13.63 -6.06
CA PHE A 20 16.71 12.59 -6.65
C PHE A 20 17.18 11.59 -5.57
N TRP A 21 17.69 12.11 -4.47
CA TRP A 21 18.15 11.30 -3.35
C TRP A 21 17.01 10.49 -2.72
N SER A 22 15.88 11.13 -2.45
CA SER A 22 14.70 10.46 -1.86
C SER A 22 14.15 9.35 -2.78
N SER A 23 14.18 9.57 -4.10
CA SER A 23 13.77 8.57 -5.08
C SER A 23 14.75 7.41 -5.17
N ALA A 24 16.05 7.66 -5.12
CA ALA A 24 17.08 6.62 -5.08
C ALA A 24 16.97 5.77 -3.81
N TYR A 25 16.78 6.41 -2.66
CA TYR A 25 16.53 5.71 -1.39
C TYR A 25 15.34 4.76 -1.50
N THR A 26 14.19 5.23 -1.98
CA THR A 26 13.00 4.37 -2.12
C THR A 26 13.21 3.21 -3.08
N ARG A 27 13.93 3.41 -4.19
CA ARG A 27 14.26 2.32 -5.13
C ARG A 27 15.09 1.24 -4.46
N THR A 28 16.12 1.61 -3.69
CA THR A 28 16.96 0.65 -2.96
C THR A 28 16.13 -0.10 -1.90
N GLN A 29 15.25 0.59 -1.17
CA GLN A 29 14.36 -0.05 -0.22
C GLN A 29 13.39 -1.03 -0.90
N GLN A 30 12.80 -0.64 -2.03
CA GLN A 30 11.89 -1.51 -2.78
C GLN A 30 12.58 -2.76 -3.33
N SER A 31 13.83 -2.69 -3.79
CA SER A 31 14.58 -3.88 -4.22
C SER A 31 14.84 -4.86 -3.07
N GLY A 32 15.17 -4.36 -1.87
CA GLY A 32 15.29 -5.19 -0.67
C GLY A 32 13.96 -5.82 -0.23
N LEU A 33 12.87 -5.06 -0.32
CA LEU A 33 11.53 -5.55 -0.04
C LEU A 33 11.08 -6.61 -1.05
N GLU A 34 11.47 -6.50 -2.31
CA GLU A 34 11.21 -7.48 -3.36
C GLU A 34 11.81 -8.85 -3.01
N SER A 35 13.10 -8.90 -2.67
CA SER A 35 13.77 -10.13 -2.26
C SER A 35 13.12 -10.74 -1.01
N SER A 36 12.80 -9.88 -0.01
CA SER A 36 12.14 -10.31 1.22
C SER A 36 10.71 -10.80 0.97
N TYR A 37 10.00 -10.22 0.00
CA TYR A 37 8.66 -10.66 -0.38
C TYR A 37 8.68 -12.06 -1.00
N HIS A 38 9.61 -12.36 -1.91
CA HIS A 38 9.76 -13.72 -2.46
C HIS A 38 10.07 -14.75 -1.38
N SER A 39 10.90 -14.40 -0.40
CA SER A 39 11.17 -15.28 0.75
C SER A 39 9.91 -15.50 1.59
N ALA A 40 9.11 -14.46 1.82
CA ALA A 40 7.85 -14.56 2.55
C ALA A 40 6.80 -15.40 1.80
N GLU A 41 6.71 -15.27 0.46
CA GLU A 41 5.85 -16.11 -0.37
C GLU A 41 6.21 -17.60 -0.22
N THR A 42 7.51 -17.92 -0.29
CA THR A 42 8.00 -19.30 -0.16
C THR A 42 7.74 -19.87 1.24
N ALA A 43 7.98 -19.09 2.27
CA ALA A 43 7.71 -19.47 3.66
C ALA A 43 6.21 -19.73 3.88
N PHE A 44 5.35 -18.82 3.39
CA PHE A 44 3.91 -18.97 3.53
C PHE A 44 3.35 -20.17 2.74
N ALA A 45 3.91 -20.46 1.56
CA ALA A 45 3.53 -21.65 0.80
C ALA A 45 3.79 -22.95 1.59
N THR A 46 4.78 -22.98 2.48
CA THR A 46 5.02 -24.11 3.40
C THR A 46 3.93 -24.18 4.48
N THR A 47 3.58 -23.05 5.09
CA THR A 47 2.47 -22.95 6.04
C THR A 47 1.15 -23.39 5.39
N GLN A 48 0.86 -22.91 4.17
CA GLN A 48 -0.33 -23.28 3.43
C GLN A 48 -0.42 -24.80 3.19
N ARG A 49 0.69 -25.44 2.84
CA ARG A 49 0.76 -26.90 2.68
C ARG A 49 0.49 -27.66 3.98
N SER A 50 1.03 -27.21 5.11
CA SER A 50 0.73 -27.85 6.41
C SER A 50 -0.74 -27.72 6.84
N HIS A 51 -1.47 -26.74 6.31
CA HIS A 51 -2.91 -26.52 6.53
C HIS A 51 -3.81 -27.05 5.40
N ALA A 52 -3.26 -27.76 4.41
CA ALA A 52 -3.98 -28.16 3.21
C ALA A 52 -5.27 -28.95 3.51
N SER A 53 -5.25 -29.86 4.48
CA SER A 53 -6.43 -30.63 4.86
C SER A 53 -7.53 -29.80 5.51
N ALA A 54 -7.17 -28.79 6.28
CA ALA A 54 -8.13 -27.84 6.86
C ALA A 54 -8.75 -26.96 5.76
N ILE A 55 -7.93 -26.44 4.87
CA ILE A 55 -8.36 -25.61 3.73
C ILE A 55 -9.31 -26.39 2.81
N ALA A 56 -9.01 -27.68 2.53
CA ALA A 56 -9.84 -28.51 1.66
C ALA A 56 -11.25 -28.76 2.20
N ARG A 57 -11.43 -28.74 3.53
CA ARG A 57 -12.75 -28.91 4.19
C ARG A 57 -13.64 -27.67 4.10
N LEU A 58 -13.07 -26.51 3.79
CA LEU A 58 -13.85 -25.27 3.68
C LEU A 58 -14.66 -25.27 2.38
N PRO A 59 -15.97 -24.95 2.45
CA PRO A 59 -16.89 -25.18 1.34
C PRO A 59 -16.73 -24.21 0.18
N SER A 60 -16.24 -22.98 0.44
CA SER A 60 -16.14 -21.92 -0.57
C SER A 60 -14.73 -21.35 -0.71
N THR A 61 -14.45 -20.75 -1.87
CA THR A 61 -13.21 -20.00 -2.11
C THR A 61 -13.06 -18.84 -1.14
N ASP A 62 -14.15 -18.15 -0.82
CA ASP A 62 -14.13 -17.01 0.10
C ASP A 62 -13.74 -17.44 1.53
N GLU A 63 -14.26 -18.57 2.02
CA GLU A 63 -13.88 -19.10 3.33
C GLU A 63 -12.41 -19.55 3.36
N ARG A 64 -11.94 -20.17 2.28
CA ARG A 64 -10.53 -20.55 2.13
C ARG A 64 -9.61 -19.33 2.13
N LEU A 65 -9.97 -18.29 1.38
CA LEU A 65 -9.22 -17.03 1.36
C LEU A 65 -9.23 -16.33 2.73
N ARG A 66 -10.38 -16.34 3.42
CA ARG A 66 -10.49 -15.78 4.78
C ARG A 66 -9.59 -16.53 5.76
N TYR A 67 -9.61 -17.84 5.72
CA TYR A 67 -8.74 -18.68 6.56
C TYR A 67 -7.26 -18.42 6.29
N LEU A 68 -6.85 -18.36 5.03
CA LEU A 68 -5.49 -18.09 4.61
C LEU A 68 -5.04 -16.67 4.98
N ALA A 69 -5.94 -15.69 4.87
CA ALA A 69 -5.67 -14.32 5.29
C ALA A 69 -5.42 -14.23 6.80
N GLY A 70 -6.17 -14.98 7.61
CA GLY A 70 -5.95 -15.10 9.05
C GLY A 70 -4.59 -15.71 9.37
N LEU A 71 -4.27 -16.86 8.78
CA LEU A 71 -2.95 -17.50 8.95
C LEU A 71 -1.78 -16.59 8.56
N TYR A 72 -1.96 -15.79 7.50
CA TYR A 72 -0.94 -14.86 7.07
C TYR A 72 -0.80 -13.69 8.03
N ALA A 73 -1.92 -13.16 8.54
CA ALA A 73 -1.96 -12.05 9.50
C ALA A 73 -1.26 -12.42 10.82
N ASP A 74 -1.42 -13.65 11.31
CA ASP A 74 -0.80 -14.13 12.57
C ASP A 74 0.73 -14.07 12.55
N GLY A 75 1.34 -14.24 11.37
CA GLY A 75 2.80 -14.13 11.17
C GLY A 75 3.29 -12.75 10.76
N LEU A 76 2.39 -11.77 10.60
CA LEU A 76 2.73 -10.48 10.03
C LEU A 76 3.30 -9.53 11.09
N THR A 77 4.36 -8.81 10.70
CA THR A 77 4.98 -7.77 11.54
C THR A 77 5.08 -6.47 10.76
N ALA A 78 4.82 -5.35 11.41
CA ALA A 78 4.98 -4.03 10.82
C ALA A 78 6.38 -3.83 10.20
N GLY A 79 6.43 -3.21 9.04
CA GLY A 79 7.67 -2.98 8.29
C GLY A 79 8.11 -4.14 7.39
N LYS A 80 7.48 -5.30 7.48
CA LYS A 80 7.73 -6.44 6.57
C LYS A 80 6.96 -6.29 5.26
N PRO A 81 7.41 -6.93 4.17
CA PRO A 81 6.65 -6.97 2.93
C PRO A 81 5.33 -7.72 3.14
N LEU A 82 4.24 -7.11 2.69
CA LEU A 82 2.89 -7.64 2.86
C LEU A 82 2.36 -8.33 1.60
N GLY A 83 2.53 -7.69 0.48
CA GLY A 83 1.96 -8.11 -0.80
C GLY A 83 2.45 -7.17 -1.91
N ARG A 84 1.89 -7.31 -3.09
CA ARG A 84 2.24 -6.52 -4.26
C ARG A 84 1.01 -5.78 -4.79
N LEU A 85 1.13 -4.49 -4.98
CA LEU A 85 0.13 -3.65 -5.62
C LEU A 85 0.52 -3.37 -7.06
N LYS A 86 -0.37 -3.70 -8.00
CA LYS A 86 -0.22 -3.42 -9.43
C LYS A 86 -1.38 -2.56 -9.92
N ILE A 87 -1.07 -1.52 -10.67
CA ILE A 87 -2.05 -0.64 -11.32
C ILE A 87 -1.63 -0.50 -12.78
N PRO A 88 -2.15 -1.35 -13.69
CA PRO A 88 -1.69 -1.43 -15.08
C PRO A 88 -1.75 -0.10 -15.81
N ARG A 89 -2.87 0.65 -15.67
CA ARG A 89 -3.04 1.96 -16.28
C ARG A 89 -1.91 2.94 -15.94
N LEU A 90 -1.38 2.88 -14.72
CA LEU A 90 -0.32 3.77 -14.25
C LEU A 90 1.08 3.15 -14.41
N ARG A 91 1.19 1.96 -15.01
CA ARG A 91 2.43 1.15 -15.07
C ARG A 91 3.07 1.01 -13.68
N PHE A 92 2.23 0.92 -12.65
CA PHE A 92 2.65 0.83 -11.26
C PHE A 92 2.75 -0.63 -10.82
N ASN A 93 3.87 -0.96 -10.17
CA ASN A 93 4.11 -2.28 -9.58
C ASN A 93 5.08 -2.10 -8.41
N ARG A 94 4.61 -2.29 -7.18
CA ARG A 94 5.40 -2.11 -5.96
C ARG A 94 4.98 -3.09 -4.87
N VAL A 95 5.96 -3.45 -4.04
CA VAL A 95 5.71 -4.17 -2.80
C VAL A 95 5.03 -3.22 -1.80
N VAL A 96 3.96 -3.68 -1.19
CA VAL A 96 3.25 -3.02 -0.08
C VAL A 96 3.87 -3.49 1.23
N ILE A 97 4.04 -2.57 2.16
CA ILE A 97 4.64 -2.81 3.46
C ILE A 97 3.51 -2.94 4.49
N ALA A 98 3.62 -3.90 5.40
CA ALA A 98 2.72 -4.01 6.53
C ALA A 98 2.90 -2.80 7.47
N GLY A 99 1.83 -2.07 7.73
CA GLY A 99 1.82 -0.96 8.67
C GLY A 99 1.54 -1.41 10.10
N ALA A 100 1.81 -0.52 11.07
CA ALA A 100 1.39 -0.69 12.44
C ALA A 100 -0.12 -0.39 12.62
N GLY A 101 -0.70 -0.83 13.72
CA GLY A 101 -2.14 -0.80 13.93
C GLY A 101 -2.75 0.54 14.35
N ASP A 102 -2.01 1.64 14.39
CA ASP A 102 -2.53 2.93 14.82
C ASP A 102 -2.71 3.90 13.65
N ALA A 103 -3.92 4.28 13.39
CA ALA A 103 -4.27 5.32 12.43
C ALA A 103 -4.63 6.61 13.16
N GLY A 104 -3.64 7.43 13.49
CA GLY A 104 -3.86 8.80 13.93
C GLY A 104 -4.23 9.73 12.76
N GLY A 105 -5.26 9.37 11.97
CA GLY A 105 -5.66 10.06 10.75
C GLY A 105 -5.31 9.31 9.47
N LEU A 106 -5.65 9.87 8.30
CA LEU A 106 -5.33 9.30 6.97
C LEU A 106 -3.84 9.54 6.59
N SER A 107 -3.00 9.63 7.55
CA SER A 107 -1.56 9.52 7.43
C SER A 107 -1.16 8.63 8.58
N PRO A 108 -0.66 7.42 8.34
CA PRO A 108 -0.14 6.61 9.42
C PRO A 108 1.08 7.34 9.98
N GLN A 109 0.86 8.19 11.01
CA GLN A 109 1.92 9.04 11.57
C GLN A 109 3.01 8.20 12.23
N SER A 110 2.64 7.10 12.85
CA SER A 110 3.54 6.07 13.36
C SER A 110 4.35 5.39 12.26
N ASP A 111 3.83 5.33 11.04
CA ASP A 111 4.44 4.64 9.90
C ASP A 111 5.14 5.58 8.90
N THR A 112 5.41 6.84 9.30
CA THR A 112 6.07 7.82 8.39
C THR A 112 7.42 7.30 7.88
N SER A 113 8.16 6.55 8.68
CA SER A 113 9.41 5.92 8.28
C SER A 113 9.21 4.82 7.24
N LEU A 114 8.10 4.07 7.33
CA LEU A 114 7.72 3.02 6.38
C LEU A 114 7.25 3.62 5.06
N LEU A 115 6.48 4.71 5.09
CA LEU A 115 6.03 5.42 3.88
C LEU A 115 7.20 5.92 3.00
N ARG A 116 8.35 6.21 3.60
CA ARG A 116 9.58 6.56 2.85
C ARG A 116 10.11 5.39 1.99
N LYS A 117 9.77 4.15 2.37
CA LYS A 117 10.21 2.93 1.68
C LYS A 117 9.25 2.51 0.56
N GLY A 118 7.97 2.92 0.62
CA GLY A 118 6.96 2.58 -0.38
C GLY A 118 5.52 2.71 0.13
N PRO A 119 4.55 2.12 -0.59
CA PRO A 119 3.16 2.05 -0.13
C PRO A 119 3.03 1.23 1.15
N VAL A 120 2.21 1.68 2.09
CA VAL A 120 2.02 1.06 3.41
C VAL A 120 0.54 0.73 3.62
N HIS A 121 0.27 -0.47 4.07
CA HIS A 121 -1.05 -0.91 4.50
C HIS A 121 -1.42 -0.24 5.84
N TYR A 122 -2.65 0.24 5.97
CA TYR A 122 -3.19 0.67 7.26
C TYR A 122 -3.44 -0.56 8.13
N GLY A 123 -2.59 -0.79 9.13
CA GLY A 123 -2.64 -1.99 9.98
C GLY A 123 -3.95 -2.17 10.76
N THR A 124 -4.79 -1.13 10.83
CA THR A 124 -6.16 -1.18 11.40
C THR A 124 -7.19 -1.74 10.43
N THR A 125 -6.85 -1.95 9.16
CA THR A 125 -7.77 -2.48 8.15
C THR A 125 -7.46 -3.95 7.85
N PRO A 126 -8.49 -4.77 7.52
CA PRO A 126 -8.30 -6.18 7.27
C PRO A 126 -7.49 -6.45 6.00
N LEU A 127 -6.87 -7.64 5.93
CA LEU A 127 -6.23 -8.13 4.72
C LEU A 127 -7.27 -8.56 3.66
N PRO A 128 -6.90 -8.56 2.36
CA PRO A 128 -7.77 -9.06 1.29
C PRO A 128 -8.27 -10.47 1.58
N GLY A 129 -9.59 -10.67 1.49
CA GLY A 129 -10.24 -11.94 1.84
C GLY A 129 -10.69 -12.07 3.29
N ALA A 130 -10.13 -11.30 4.24
CA ALA A 130 -10.52 -11.32 5.65
C ALA A 130 -11.64 -10.32 5.97
N GLY A 131 -11.77 -9.24 5.19
CA GLY A 131 -12.77 -8.18 5.40
C GLY A 131 -12.55 -7.01 4.46
N GLN A 132 -13.21 -5.89 4.75
CA GLN A 132 -13.18 -4.68 3.91
C GLN A 132 -13.15 -3.42 4.78
N PRO A 133 -12.52 -2.33 4.29
CA PRO A 133 -11.67 -2.29 3.11
C PRO A 133 -10.23 -2.71 3.43
N PHE A 134 -9.50 -3.22 2.47
CA PHE A 134 -8.04 -3.25 2.51
C PHE A 134 -7.53 -1.87 2.10
N ALA A 135 -6.83 -1.16 2.98
CA ALA A 135 -6.45 0.22 2.74
C ALA A 135 -4.93 0.42 2.68
N ILE A 136 -4.46 1.22 1.72
CA ILE A 136 -3.04 1.49 1.46
C ILE A 136 -2.81 2.99 1.33
N ALA A 137 -1.82 3.50 2.06
CA ALA A 137 -1.30 4.86 1.91
C ALA A 137 -0.01 4.89 1.07
N GLY A 138 0.23 6.00 0.40
CA GLY A 138 1.49 6.24 -0.30
C GLY A 138 1.78 7.73 -0.50
N HIS A 139 3.07 8.09 -0.55
CA HIS A 139 3.48 9.46 -0.86
C HIS A 139 3.07 9.88 -2.27
N ARG A 140 2.75 11.18 -2.43
CA ARG A 140 2.38 11.73 -3.73
C ARG A 140 3.54 12.40 -4.47
N THR A 141 4.43 13.07 -3.77
CA THR A 141 5.47 13.93 -4.38
C THR A 141 6.87 13.65 -3.89
N THR A 142 7.03 12.84 -2.83
CA THR A 142 8.34 12.54 -2.22
C THR A 142 8.58 11.02 -2.19
N TYR A 143 9.82 10.64 -1.91
CA TYR A 143 10.21 9.23 -1.73
C TYR A 143 9.73 8.33 -2.89
N GLY A 144 10.16 8.68 -4.12
CA GLY A 144 9.78 7.96 -5.32
C GLY A 144 8.33 8.16 -5.74
N ALA A 145 7.57 9.00 -5.00
CA ALA A 145 6.22 9.43 -5.33
C ALA A 145 5.31 8.30 -5.85
N PRO A 146 5.14 7.20 -5.09
CA PRO A 146 4.47 5.99 -5.60
C PRO A 146 3.04 6.29 -6.09
N PHE A 147 2.36 7.27 -5.51
CA PHE A 147 0.99 7.62 -5.86
C PHE A 147 0.86 8.98 -6.59
N TYR A 148 1.92 9.41 -7.30
CA TYR A 148 1.93 10.68 -8.03
C TYR A 148 0.76 10.78 -9.02
N HIS A 149 0.54 9.74 -9.82
CA HIS A 149 -0.47 9.68 -10.88
C HIS A 149 -1.82 9.09 -10.44
N LEU A 150 -2.07 8.93 -9.13
CA LEU A 150 -3.28 8.27 -8.65
C LEU A 150 -4.58 8.97 -9.07
N ASN A 151 -4.52 10.30 -9.31
CA ASN A 151 -5.63 11.10 -9.82
C ASN A 151 -5.99 10.82 -11.30
N GLU A 152 -5.16 10.09 -12.04
CA GLU A 152 -5.41 9.74 -13.43
C GLU A 152 -6.28 8.49 -13.57
N LEU A 153 -6.53 7.79 -12.46
CA LEU A 153 -7.42 6.64 -12.43
C LEU A 153 -8.85 7.06 -12.77
N ARG A 154 -9.54 6.17 -13.47
CA ARG A 154 -10.92 6.33 -13.91
C ARG A 154 -11.76 5.15 -13.45
N ARG A 155 -13.07 5.36 -13.36
CA ARG A 155 -14.00 4.27 -13.08
C ARG A 155 -13.78 3.11 -14.06
N GLY A 156 -13.73 1.88 -13.52
CA GLY A 156 -13.48 0.66 -14.27
C GLY A 156 -12.02 0.27 -14.42
N ASP A 157 -11.05 1.14 -14.11
CA ASP A 157 -9.62 0.79 -14.13
C ASP A 157 -9.33 -0.33 -13.14
N GLU A 158 -8.42 -1.21 -13.50
CA GLU A 158 -8.04 -2.34 -12.67
C GLU A 158 -6.93 -1.99 -11.69
N ILE A 159 -7.09 -2.50 -10.46
CA ILE A 159 -6.07 -2.53 -9.43
C ILE A 159 -5.95 -3.98 -8.96
N VAL A 160 -4.73 -4.52 -8.98
CA VAL A 160 -4.47 -5.90 -8.57
C VAL A 160 -3.64 -5.89 -7.30
N VAL A 161 -4.09 -6.62 -6.31
CA VAL A 161 -3.33 -6.93 -5.09
C VAL A 161 -2.96 -8.42 -5.12
N GLU A 162 -1.67 -8.70 -5.12
CA GLU A 162 -1.14 -10.05 -5.00
C GLU A 162 -0.63 -10.27 -3.59
N MET A 163 -1.24 -11.24 -2.90
CA MET A 163 -0.85 -11.71 -1.59
C MET A 163 -0.20 -13.09 -1.73
N PRO A 164 0.60 -13.57 -0.77
CA PRO A 164 1.15 -14.92 -0.82
C PRO A 164 0.09 -16.02 -0.97
N TYR A 165 -1.13 -15.78 -0.48
CA TYR A 165 -2.24 -16.73 -0.50
C TYR A 165 -3.28 -16.52 -1.61
N GLY A 166 -3.21 -15.40 -2.34
CA GLY A 166 -4.23 -15.11 -3.33
C GLY A 166 -3.97 -13.88 -4.18
N ARG A 167 -4.73 -13.77 -5.26
CA ARG A 167 -4.77 -12.62 -6.16
C ARG A 167 -6.16 -12.00 -6.14
N PHE A 168 -6.21 -10.69 -5.90
CA PHE A 168 -7.43 -9.91 -5.78
C PHE A 168 -7.41 -8.81 -6.83
N THR A 169 -8.41 -8.82 -7.71
CA THR A 169 -8.58 -7.78 -8.74
C THR A 169 -9.74 -6.89 -8.34
N TYR A 170 -9.47 -5.59 -8.29
CA TYR A 170 -10.46 -4.57 -7.96
C TYR A 170 -10.71 -3.67 -9.17
N LYS A 171 -11.91 -3.11 -9.26
CA LYS A 171 -12.29 -2.08 -10.24
C LYS A 171 -12.51 -0.77 -9.52
N VAL A 172 -11.86 0.29 -10.00
CA VAL A 172 -12.07 1.65 -9.49
C VAL A 172 -13.54 2.06 -9.67
N GLU A 173 -14.14 2.58 -8.61
CA GLU A 173 -15.51 3.09 -8.61
C GLU A 173 -15.55 4.61 -8.66
N LYS A 174 -14.78 5.26 -7.81
CA LYS A 174 -14.72 6.72 -7.72
C LYS A 174 -13.43 7.21 -7.08
N LEU A 175 -13.17 8.49 -7.28
CA LEU A 175 -12.15 9.26 -6.58
C LEU A 175 -12.84 10.36 -5.79
N THR A 176 -12.39 10.60 -4.57
CA THR A 176 -12.88 11.70 -3.70
C THR A 176 -11.72 12.41 -3.03
N GLN A 177 -12.00 13.60 -2.50
CA GLN A 177 -11.05 14.31 -1.66
C GLN A 177 -11.67 14.55 -0.28
N VAL A 178 -10.93 14.21 0.77
CA VAL A 178 -11.39 14.33 2.15
C VAL A 178 -10.37 15.11 2.99
N ALA A 179 -10.75 15.50 4.19
CA ALA A 179 -9.83 16.07 5.17
C ALA A 179 -8.82 14.99 5.64
N PRO A 180 -7.61 15.37 6.03
CA PRO A 180 -6.60 14.41 6.53
C PRO A 180 -7.06 13.60 7.75
N GLU A 181 -7.94 14.17 8.55
CA GLU A 181 -8.49 13.60 9.79
C GLU A 181 -9.68 12.68 9.55
N ASP A 182 -10.25 12.66 8.34
CA ASP A 182 -11.44 11.88 8.01
C ASP A 182 -11.12 10.39 7.85
N VAL A 183 -10.93 9.71 8.97
CA VAL A 183 -10.69 8.25 9.03
C VAL A 183 -11.91 7.41 8.64
N SER A 184 -13.07 8.02 8.45
CA SER A 184 -14.29 7.30 8.04
C SER A 184 -14.15 6.58 6.69
N VAL A 185 -13.16 6.96 5.90
CA VAL A 185 -12.80 6.28 4.64
C VAL A 185 -12.21 4.88 4.87
N LEU A 186 -11.73 4.57 6.09
CA LEU A 186 -11.21 3.25 6.46
C LEU A 186 -12.31 2.33 6.99
N ALA A 187 -13.53 2.84 7.21
CA ALA A 187 -14.67 2.02 7.63
C ALA A 187 -15.21 1.20 6.46
N ASP A 188 -15.83 0.06 6.78
CA ASP A 188 -16.50 -0.77 5.77
C ASP A 188 -17.71 -0.01 5.20
N ARG A 189 -17.63 0.31 3.92
CA ARG A 189 -18.67 0.96 3.12
C ARG A 189 -18.98 0.14 1.85
N GLY A 190 -18.63 -1.14 1.87
CA GLY A 190 -18.78 -2.04 0.73
C GLY A 190 -17.75 -1.82 -0.38
N TYR A 191 -16.64 -1.11 -0.08
CA TYR A 191 -15.48 -1.00 -0.98
C TYR A 191 -14.39 -1.95 -0.50
N GLY A 192 -13.93 -2.82 -1.39
CA GLY A 192 -12.91 -3.81 -1.05
C GLY A 192 -11.49 -3.25 -0.93
N LEU A 193 -11.20 -2.13 -1.61
CA LEU A 193 -9.88 -1.49 -1.61
C LEU A 193 -10.01 0.03 -1.51
N VAL A 194 -9.16 0.62 -0.69
CA VAL A 194 -8.99 2.08 -0.55
C VAL A 194 -7.53 2.45 -0.73
N LEU A 195 -7.22 3.36 -1.65
CA LEU A 195 -5.88 3.96 -1.78
C LEU A 195 -5.94 5.42 -1.36
N THR A 196 -4.99 5.87 -0.55
CA THR A 196 -4.93 7.26 -0.07
C THR A 196 -3.59 7.92 -0.36
N THR A 197 -3.63 9.20 -0.71
CA THR A 197 -2.43 10.02 -0.89
C THR A 197 -2.74 11.51 -0.63
N CYS A 198 -1.71 12.33 -0.49
CA CYS A 198 -1.86 13.78 -0.32
C CYS A 198 -2.39 14.47 -1.58
N THR A 199 -3.14 15.57 -1.41
CA THR A 199 -3.62 16.43 -2.52
C THR A 199 -3.88 17.86 -2.00
N PRO A 200 -3.73 18.92 -2.85
CA PRO A 200 -3.12 18.91 -4.19
C PRO A 200 -1.64 18.51 -4.18
N LEU A 201 -1.02 18.45 -5.36
CA LEU A 201 0.43 18.19 -5.47
C LEU A 201 1.22 19.18 -4.62
N TYR A 202 2.26 18.69 -3.95
CA TYR A 202 3.13 19.45 -3.03
C TYR A 202 2.42 20.03 -1.80
N SER A 203 1.20 19.54 -1.51
CA SER A 203 0.41 19.95 -0.33
C SER A 203 -0.12 18.71 0.40
N ALA A 204 -0.29 18.85 1.73
CA ALA A 204 -0.90 17.85 2.59
C ALA A 204 -2.28 18.27 3.13
N GLN A 205 -2.86 19.34 2.56
CA GLN A 205 -4.12 19.93 3.05
C GLN A 205 -5.31 18.99 2.95
N ARG A 206 -5.32 18.08 1.97
CA ARG A 206 -6.38 17.08 1.78
C ARG A 206 -5.78 15.73 1.45
N ARG A 207 -6.64 14.71 1.44
CA ARG A 207 -6.32 13.37 0.94
C ARG A 207 -7.15 13.07 -0.30
N LEU A 208 -6.47 12.64 -1.36
CA LEU A 208 -7.10 11.98 -2.50
C LEU A 208 -7.34 10.52 -2.09
N VAL A 209 -8.55 10.07 -2.27
CA VAL A 209 -8.99 8.71 -1.95
C VAL A 209 -9.53 8.05 -3.20
N VAL A 210 -8.98 6.89 -3.54
CA VAL A 210 -9.48 6.02 -4.60
C VAL A 210 -10.25 4.89 -3.96
N TRP A 211 -11.48 4.68 -4.40
CA TRP A 211 -12.38 3.64 -3.95
C TRP A 211 -12.52 2.59 -5.03
N ALA A 212 -12.32 1.32 -4.69
CA ALA A 212 -12.44 0.23 -5.65
C ALA A 212 -13.19 -0.96 -5.06
N ARG A 213 -14.00 -1.64 -5.89
CA ARG A 213 -14.74 -2.85 -5.52
C ARG A 213 -13.98 -4.08 -5.96
N LEU A 214 -14.07 -5.14 -5.15
CA LEU A 214 -13.56 -6.44 -5.53
C LEU A 214 -14.35 -6.97 -6.74
N ALA A 215 -13.63 -7.31 -7.79
CA ALA A 215 -14.19 -7.90 -9.01
C ALA A 215 -13.94 -9.43 -9.04
N THR A 216 -12.71 -9.85 -8.71
CA THR A 216 -12.37 -11.27 -8.63
C THR A 216 -11.37 -11.55 -7.54
N ALA A 217 -11.47 -12.71 -6.93
CA ALA A 217 -10.50 -13.24 -5.97
C ALA A 217 -10.17 -14.70 -6.36
N ALA A 218 -8.89 -15.02 -6.36
CA ALA A 218 -8.40 -16.37 -6.68
C ALA A 218 -7.31 -16.76 -5.67
N MET A 219 -7.32 -18.01 -5.22
CA MET A 219 -6.24 -18.60 -4.42
C MET A 219 -4.98 -18.77 -5.28
N ARG A 220 -3.82 -18.76 -4.62
CA ARG A 220 -2.52 -19.14 -5.19
C ARG A 220 -2.12 -20.53 -4.74
#